data_9000e53f6a00d74e47f2b65be526738d
#
_entry.id   9000e53f6a00d74e47f2b65be526738d
#
_cell.length_a   1.000
_cell.length_b   1.000
_cell.length_c   1.000
_cell.angle_alpha   90.00
_cell.angle_beta   90.00
_cell.angle_gamma   90.00
#
_symmetry.space_group_name_H-M   'P 1'
#
loop_
_entity.id
_entity.type
_entity.pdbx_description
1 polymer ?
#
loop_
_entity_poly.entity_id
_entity_poly.type
_entity_poly.pdbx_seq_one_letter_code
_entity_poly.pdbx_strand_id
1 'polypeptide(L)'
;MCSSDLAIVMVMFAFALDSDAILERVAPGLVWLATLFSTLFVIARSFAVETADGALDQLRTSGVRPAGIFLGKVLALMIQLLVLVAVLTVAAVILYRAEISWLGGVLLVTTALAATSGLAAVGTLYGGLSAGAKGRETLLPLLVLPVVAPVLIGATRATESSFGTRSEEHTSELQSPC
;
A
#
# COMPACT_ATOMS: atom_id res chain seq x y z
N MET A 1 -9.33 5.89 -12.48
CA MET A 1 -9.68 4.53 -12.91
C MET A 1 -9.12 3.47 -11.95
N CYS A 2 -7.89 3.55 -11.47
CA CYS A 2 -7.30 2.51 -10.60
C CYS A 2 -8.01 2.30 -9.24
N SER A 3 -8.52 3.35 -8.60
CA SER A 3 -9.21 3.21 -7.29
C SER A 3 -10.55 2.47 -7.40
N SER A 4 -11.27 2.66 -8.51
CA SER A 4 -12.55 2.00 -8.73
C SER A 4 -12.38 0.50 -8.99
N ASP A 5 -11.34 0.13 -9.73
CA ASP A 5 -11.06 -1.28 -10.05
C ASP A 5 -10.67 -2.06 -8.80
N LEU A 6 -9.89 -1.44 -7.89
CA LEU A 6 -9.52 -2.06 -6.61
C LEU A 6 -10.71 -2.18 -5.65
N ALA A 7 -11.60 -1.18 -5.63
CA ALA A 7 -12.83 -1.27 -4.86
C ALA A 7 -13.73 -2.41 -5.39
N ILE A 8 -13.81 -2.59 -6.71
CA ILE A 8 -14.54 -3.70 -7.32
C ILE A 8 -13.94 -5.05 -6.92
N VAL A 9 -12.61 -5.18 -6.94
CA VAL A 9 -11.92 -6.40 -6.49
C VAL A 9 -12.23 -6.68 -5.02
N MET A 10 -12.20 -5.69 -4.14
CA MET A 10 -12.59 -5.86 -2.73
C MET A 10 -14.04 -6.31 -2.58
N VAL A 11 -14.96 -5.74 -3.36
CA VAL A 11 -16.37 -6.14 -3.36
C VAL A 11 -16.52 -7.58 -3.86
N MET A 12 -15.80 -7.97 -4.92
CA MET A 12 -15.82 -9.35 -5.42
C MET A 12 -15.32 -10.33 -4.37
N PHE A 13 -14.23 -10.00 -3.64
CA PHE A 13 -13.75 -10.85 -2.54
C PHE A 13 -14.77 -10.92 -1.39
N ALA A 14 -15.46 -9.82 -1.08
CA ALA A 14 -16.51 -9.81 -0.06
C ALA A 14 -17.66 -10.76 -0.40
N PHE A 15 -18.04 -10.85 -1.67
CA PHE A 15 -19.09 -11.77 -2.13
C PHE A 15 -18.60 -13.20 -2.35
N ALA A 16 -17.30 -13.39 -2.63
CA ALA A 16 -16.73 -14.72 -2.86
C ALA A 16 -16.46 -15.50 -1.55
N LEU A 17 -16.22 -14.78 -0.46
CA LEU A 17 -15.98 -15.35 0.86
C LEU A 17 -17.32 -15.37 1.62
N ASP A 18 -17.97 -16.51 1.67
CA ASP A 18 -19.28 -16.76 2.29
C ASP A 18 -19.25 -16.80 3.84
N SER A 19 -18.19 -16.24 4.47
CA SER A 19 -18.00 -16.25 5.92
C SER A 19 -17.48 -14.90 6.41
N ASP A 20 -18.30 -14.17 7.15
CA ASP A 20 -17.97 -12.85 7.71
C ASP A 20 -16.68 -12.88 8.57
N ALA A 21 -16.47 -13.95 9.31
CA ALA A 21 -15.29 -14.12 10.18
C ALA A 21 -13.97 -14.26 9.38
N ILE A 22 -14.01 -14.93 8.22
CA ILE A 22 -12.84 -15.06 7.33
C ILE A 22 -12.58 -13.73 6.65
N LEU A 23 -13.63 -13.03 6.25
CA LEU A 23 -13.58 -11.74 5.58
C LEU A 23 -12.88 -10.70 6.47
N GLU A 24 -13.29 -10.59 7.71
CA GLU A 24 -12.70 -9.66 8.69
C GLU A 24 -11.21 -9.92 8.92
N ARG A 25 -10.82 -11.18 8.99
CA ARG A 25 -9.41 -11.59 9.18
C ARG A 25 -8.53 -11.30 7.97
N VAL A 26 -9.07 -11.40 6.76
CA VAL A 26 -8.32 -11.22 5.50
C VAL A 26 -8.31 -9.76 5.03
N ALA A 27 -9.27 -8.94 5.48
CA ALA A 27 -9.43 -7.55 5.05
C ALA A 27 -8.14 -6.69 5.15
N PRO A 28 -7.39 -6.71 6.27
CA PRO A 28 -6.14 -5.94 6.38
C PRO A 28 -5.11 -6.32 5.30
N GLY A 29 -4.96 -7.62 5.06
CA GLY A 29 -4.07 -8.14 4.03
C GLY A 29 -4.48 -7.69 2.62
N LEU A 30 -5.78 -7.71 2.31
CA LEU A 30 -6.31 -7.26 1.02
C LEU A 30 -6.08 -5.76 0.79
N VAL A 31 -6.26 -4.93 1.80
CA VAL A 31 -5.99 -3.48 1.72
C VAL A 31 -4.52 -3.23 1.36
N TRP A 32 -3.60 -3.90 2.05
CA TRP A 32 -2.17 -3.70 1.80
C TRP A 32 -1.70 -4.32 0.48
N LEU A 33 -2.27 -5.45 0.09
CA LEU A 33 -2.00 -6.05 -1.22
C LEU A 33 -2.49 -5.14 -2.37
N ALA A 34 -3.70 -4.59 -2.25
CA ALA A 34 -4.24 -3.64 -3.20
C ALA A 34 -3.37 -2.36 -3.28
N THR A 35 -2.90 -1.87 -2.13
CA THR A 35 -1.97 -0.73 -2.04
C THR A 35 -0.66 -1.03 -2.74
N LEU A 36 -0.09 -2.22 -2.57
CA LEU A 36 1.14 -2.64 -3.26
C LEU A 36 0.96 -2.63 -4.78
N PHE A 37 -0.07 -3.30 -5.29
CA PHE A 37 -0.31 -3.33 -6.74
C PHE A 37 -0.54 -1.94 -7.33
N SER A 38 -1.30 -1.09 -6.63
CA SER A 38 -1.49 0.30 -7.04
C SER A 38 -0.17 1.07 -7.08
N THR A 39 0.69 0.88 -6.07
CA THR A 39 2.01 1.50 -6.01
C THR A 39 2.85 1.13 -7.23
N LEU A 40 2.94 -0.17 -7.54
CA LEU A 40 3.68 -0.65 -8.70
C LEU A 40 3.15 -0.06 -10.00
N PHE A 41 1.84 -0.01 -10.15
CA PHE A 41 1.20 0.52 -11.36
C PHE A 41 1.41 2.02 -11.53
N VAL A 42 1.25 2.79 -10.46
CA VAL A 42 1.46 4.25 -10.46
C VAL A 42 2.91 4.59 -10.77
N ILE A 43 3.87 3.88 -10.17
CA ILE A 43 5.29 4.08 -10.42
C ILE A 43 5.62 3.76 -11.87
N ALA A 44 5.21 2.60 -12.37
CA ALA A 44 5.46 2.21 -13.76
C ALA A 44 4.94 3.26 -14.74
N ARG A 45 3.72 3.76 -14.52
CA ARG A 45 3.10 4.78 -15.36
C ARG A 45 3.80 6.15 -15.24
N SER A 46 4.12 6.59 -14.02
CA SER A 46 4.77 7.89 -13.78
C SER A 46 6.10 7.99 -14.51
N PHE A 47 6.95 6.98 -14.41
CA PHE A 47 8.23 6.97 -15.11
C PHE A 47 8.11 6.71 -16.62
N ALA A 48 7.05 6.04 -17.09
CA ALA A 48 6.80 5.84 -18.51
C ALA A 48 6.52 7.17 -19.23
N VAL A 49 5.69 8.02 -18.65
CA VAL A 49 5.37 9.35 -19.17
C VAL A 49 6.61 10.24 -19.21
N GLU A 50 7.39 10.28 -18.15
CA GLU A 50 8.59 11.13 -18.06
C GLU A 50 9.68 10.72 -19.05
N THR A 51 9.81 9.43 -19.34
CA THR A 51 10.78 8.96 -20.34
C THR A 51 10.31 9.21 -21.77
N ALA A 52 8.99 9.17 -22.04
CA ALA A 52 8.45 9.44 -23.35
C ALA A 52 8.58 10.93 -23.78
N ASP A 53 8.37 11.83 -22.81
CA ASP A 53 8.38 13.28 -23.08
C ASP A 53 9.77 13.92 -22.95
N GLY A 54 10.82 13.15 -22.64
CA GLY A 54 12.17 13.68 -22.43
C GLY A 54 12.29 14.63 -21.20
N ALA A 55 11.27 14.63 -20.35
CA ALA A 55 11.18 15.52 -19.18
C ALA A 55 12.35 15.32 -18.20
N LEU A 56 12.88 14.09 -18.10
CA LEU A 56 14.05 13.80 -17.27
C LEU A 56 15.32 14.52 -17.77
N ASP A 57 15.51 14.65 -19.08
CA ASP A 57 16.65 15.33 -19.64
C ASP A 57 16.51 16.85 -19.50
N GLN A 58 15.30 17.41 -19.64
CA GLN A 58 15.04 18.81 -19.36
C GLN A 58 15.27 19.16 -17.88
N LEU A 59 14.85 18.28 -16.94
CA LEU A 59 15.09 18.47 -15.52
C LEU A 59 16.59 18.40 -15.18
N ARG A 60 17.38 17.56 -15.84
CA ARG A 60 18.84 17.50 -15.66
C ARG A 60 19.56 18.75 -16.16
N THR A 61 19.05 19.37 -17.23
CA THR A 61 19.63 20.59 -17.80
C THR A 61 19.20 21.86 -17.09
N SER A 62 18.10 21.85 -16.33
CA SER A 62 17.55 23.01 -15.61
C SER A 62 18.30 23.39 -14.32
N GLY A 63 19.38 22.70 -13.95
CA GLY A 63 20.18 23.00 -12.76
C GLY A 63 19.51 22.68 -11.41
N VAL A 64 18.35 22.02 -11.42
CA VAL A 64 17.67 21.59 -10.20
C VAL A 64 18.43 20.45 -9.53
N ARG A 65 18.60 20.51 -8.21
CA ARG A 65 19.27 19.45 -7.45
C ARG A 65 18.52 18.12 -7.60
N PRO A 66 19.22 17.02 -7.98
CA PRO A 66 18.57 15.70 -8.17
C PRO A 66 17.80 15.22 -6.94
N ALA A 67 18.30 15.55 -5.73
CA ALA A 67 17.62 15.22 -4.48
C ALA A 67 16.24 15.91 -4.35
N GLY A 68 16.08 17.13 -4.87
CA GLY A 68 14.81 17.85 -4.86
C GLY A 68 13.77 17.18 -5.77
N ILE A 69 14.19 16.72 -6.93
CA ILE A 69 13.34 15.99 -7.88
C ILE A 69 12.88 14.66 -7.25
N PHE A 70 13.81 13.92 -6.64
CA PHE A 70 13.50 12.68 -5.96
C PHE A 70 12.51 12.86 -4.81
N LEU A 71 12.77 13.83 -3.90
CA LEU A 71 11.90 14.13 -2.77
C LEU A 71 10.51 14.60 -3.21
N GLY A 72 10.43 15.44 -4.23
CA GLY A 72 9.14 15.88 -4.80
C GLY A 72 8.33 14.71 -5.32
N LYS A 73 8.97 13.75 -5.98
CA LYS A 73 8.31 12.56 -6.50
C LYS A 73 7.88 11.60 -5.39
N VAL A 74 8.73 11.37 -4.39
CA VAL A 74 8.37 10.57 -3.20
C VAL A 74 7.18 11.18 -2.48
N LEU A 75 7.17 12.51 -2.28
CA LEU A 75 6.07 13.19 -1.59
C LEU A 75 4.76 13.11 -2.38
N ALA A 76 4.81 13.30 -3.70
CA ALA A 76 3.64 13.17 -4.56
C ALA A 76 3.05 11.74 -4.51
N LEU A 77 3.91 10.71 -4.61
CA LEU A 77 3.49 9.31 -4.48
C LEU A 77 2.95 9.01 -3.08
N MET A 78 3.60 9.49 -2.03
CA MET A 78 3.15 9.31 -0.65
C MET A 78 1.75 9.87 -0.44
N ILE A 79 1.47 11.08 -0.90
CA ILE A 79 0.13 11.69 -0.80
C ILE A 79 -0.89 10.86 -1.55
N GLN A 80 -0.58 10.44 -2.77
CA GLN A 80 -1.47 9.62 -3.59
C GLN A 80 -1.77 8.27 -2.92
N LEU A 81 -0.77 7.62 -2.35
CA LEU A 81 -0.93 6.35 -1.62
C LEU A 81 -1.72 6.52 -0.32
N LEU A 82 -1.51 7.62 0.41
CA LEU A 82 -2.29 7.94 1.60
C LEU A 82 -3.78 8.08 1.29
N VAL A 83 -4.12 8.82 0.21
CA VAL A 83 -5.51 8.95 -0.24
C VAL A 83 -6.08 7.57 -0.60
N LEU A 84 -5.33 6.75 -1.31
CA LEU A 84 -5.75 5.40 -1.68
C LEU A 84 -6.00 4.53 -0.44
N VAL A 85 -5.03 4.47 0.49
CA VAL A 85 -5.15 3.69 1.73
C VAL A 85 -6.34 4.18 2.56
N ALA A 86 -6.55 5.49 2.66
CA ALA A 86 -7.71 6.05 3.36
C ALA A 86 -9.03 5.58 2.74
N VAL A 87 -9.17 5.65 1.42
CA VAL A 87 -10.36 5.18 0.71
C VAL A 87 -10.57 3.68 0.92
N LEU A 88 -9.53 2.87 0.77
CA LEU A 88 -9.62 1.42 0.96
C LEU A 88 -9.93 1.04 2.40
N THR A 89 -9.35 1.75 3.38
CA THR A 89 -9.63 1.52 4.81
C THR A 89 -11.10 1.89 5.14
N VAL A 90 -11.59 3.02 4.65
CA VAL A 90 -13.00 3.40 4.82
C VAL A 90 -13.92 2.37 4.18
N ALA A 91 -13.61 1.92 2.97
CA ALA A 91 -14.37 0.87 2.30
C ALA A 91 -14.35 -0.44 3.10
N ALA A 92 -13.19 -0.84 3.63
CA ALA A 92 -13.05 -2.03 4.47
C ALA A 92 -13.89 -1.91 5.76
N VAL A 93 -13.84 -0.77 6.45
CA VAL A 93 -14.63 -0.54 7.68
C VAL A 93 -16.13 -0.63 7.41
N ILE A 94 -16.60 -0.05 6.30
CA ILE A 94 -18.03 -0.08 5.93
C ILE A 94 -18.46 -1.51 5.53
N LEU A 95 -17.63 -2.19 4.75
CA LEU A 95 -17.95 -3.50 4.18
C LEU A 95 -17.92 -4.61 5.25
N TYR A 96 -16.92 -4.54 6.13
CA TYR A 96 -16.65 -5.58 7.14
C TYR A 96 -17.15 -5.21 8.54
N ARG A 97 -17.81 -4.03 8.70
CA ARG A 97 -18.36 -3.53 9.96
C ARG A 97 -17.36 -3.58 11.13
N ALA A 98 -16.08 -3.33 10.84
CA ALA A 98 -15.03 -3.37 11.83
C ALA A 98 -15.21 -2.24 12.86
N GLU A 99 -15.21 -2.59 14.16
CA GLU A 99 -15.25 -1.61 15.25
C GLU A 99 -13.84 -1.10 15.51
N ILE A 100 -13.61 0.17 15.22
CA ILE A 100 -12.31 0.82 15.46
C ILE A 100 -12.36 1.59 16.77
N SER A 101 -11.53 1.18 17.75
CA SER A 101 -11.32 1.96 18.96
C SER A 101 -10.53 3.24 18.63
N TRP A 102 -10.58 4.24 19.50
CA TRP A 102 -9.77 5.47 19.35
C TRP A 102 -8.28 5.16 19.20
N LEU A 103 -7.77 4.26 20.01
CA LEU A 103 -6.37 3.81 19.96
C LEU A 103 -6.05 3.10 18.64
N GLY A 104 -6.98 2.26 18.16
CA GLY A 104 -6.90 1.60 16.85
C GLY A 104 -6.84 2.60 15.69
N GLY A 105 -7.61 3.68 15.75
CA GLY A 105 -7.58 4.75 14.76
C GLY A 105 -6.22 5.45 14.68
N VAL A 106 -5.61 5.77 15.82
CA VAL A 106 -4.26 6.37 15.87
C VAL A 106 -3.23 5.40 15.29
N LEU A 107 -3.32 4.12 15.64
CA LEU A 107 -2.43 3.08 15.12
C LEU A 107 -2.57 2.92 13.60
N LEU A 108 -3.78 2.94 13.07
CA LEU A 108 -4.03 2.91 11.63
C LEU A 108 -3.39 4.08 10.90
N VAL A 109 -3.55 5.30 11.41
CA VAL A 109 -2.97 6.50 10.79
C VAL A 109 -1.45 6.45 10.82
N THR A 110 -0.84 6.09 11.94
CA THR A 110 0.63 5.98 12.05
C THR A 110 1.19 4.88 11.15
N THR A 111 0.51 3.75 11.06
CA THR A 111 0.87 2.64 10.16
C THR A 111 0.74 3.06 8.69
N ALA A 112 -0.34 3.74 8.33
CA ALA A 112 -0.54 4.23 6.97
C ALA A 112 0.56 5.22 6.57
N LEU A 113 0.92 6.17 7.44
CA LEU A 113 2.00 7.13 7.19
C LEU A 113 3.36 6.43 7.04
N ALA A 114 3.70 5.53 7.95
CA ALA A 114 4.97 4.82 7.91
C ALA A 114 5.10 3.90 6.69
N ALA A 115 4.07 3.10 6.41
CA ALA A 115 4.10 2.16 5.30
C ALA A 115 4.06 2.85 3.93
N THR A 116 3.21 3.89 3.75
CA THR A 116 3.17 4.63 2.48
C THR A 116 4.44 5.42 2.22
N SER A 117 5.08 5.99 3.25
CA SER A 117 6.39 6.65 3.09
C SER A 117 7.47 5.66 2.65
N GLY A 118 7.52 4.48 3.25
CA GLY A 118 8.43 3.40 2.86
C GLY A 118 8.19 2.93 1.42
N LEU A 119 6.93 2.65 1.06
CA LEU A 119 6.53 2.24 -0.28
C LEU A 119 6.87 3.31 -1.33
N ALA A 120 6.59 4.58 -1.05
CA ALA A 120 6.88 5.68 -1.96
C ALA A 120 8.39 5.87 -2.17
N ALA A 121 9.19 5.80 -1.10
CA ALA A 121 10.64 5.95 -1.19
C ALA A 121 11.29 4.79 -1.98
N VAL A 122 10.99 3.55 -1.61
CA VAL A 122 11.51 2.35 -2.28
C VAL A 122 11.04 2.30 -3.73
N GLY A 123 9.75 2.54 -3.96
CA GLY A 123 9.16 2.54 -5.29
C GLY A 123 9.77 3.59 -6.21
N THR A 124 9.98 4.82 -5.73
CA THR A 124 10.62 5.88 -6.51
C THR A 124 12.07 5.55 -6.82
N LEU A 125 12.80 4.98 -5.86
CA LEU A 125 14.20 4.57 -6.04
C LEU A 125 14.31 3.52 -7.15
N TYR A 126 13.58 2.42 -7.04
CA TYR A 126 13.62 1.34 -8.03
C TYR A 126 12.97 1.73 -9.35
N GLY A 127 11.93 2.56 -9.33
CA GLY A 127 11.34 3.13 -10.52
C GLY A 127 12.34 3.97 -11.31
N GLY A 128 13.12 4.81 -10.63
CA GLY A 128 14.19 5.60 -11.23
C GLY A 128 15.32 4.74 -11.79
N LEU A 129 15.75 3.71 -11.06
CA LEU A 129 16.79 2.78 -11.51
C LEU A 129 16.36 1.97 -12.74
N SER A 130 15.08 1.58 -12.79
CA SER A 130 14.54 0.80 -13.91
C SER A 130 14.12 1.65 -15.11
N ALA A 131 14.07 2.97 -15.00
CA ALA A 131 13.57 3.87 -16.05
C ALA A 131 14.29 3.74 -17.40
N GLY A 132 15.60 3.39 -17.39
CA GLY A 132 16.42 3.18 -18.60
C GLY A 132 16.52 1.72 -19.08
N ALA A 133 15.93 0.77 -18.36
CA ALA A 133 16.09 -0.65 -18.66
C ALA A 133 15.05 -1.16 -19.67
N LYS A 134 15.48 -2.00 -20.63
CA LYS A 134 14.58 -2.78 -21.48
C LYS A 134 13.92 -3.86 -20.60
N GLY A 135 12.59 -3.96 -20.59
CA GLY A 135 11.86 -4.90 -19.74
C GLY A 135 11.51 -4.38 -18.33
N ARG A 136 11.49 -3.06 -18.17
CA ARG A 136 11.13 -2.35 -16.94
C ARG A 136 9.88 -2.89 -16.25
N GLU A 137 8.85 -3.24 -17.01
CA GLU A 137 7.57 -3.70 -16.49
C GLU A 137 7.69 -5.00 -15.68
N THR A 138 8.66 -5.85 -16.02
CA THR A 138 8.91 -7.11 -15.31
C THR A 138 9.95 -6.95 -14.19
N LEU A 139 10.96 -6.10 -14.39
CA LEU A 139 12.06 -5.91 -13.43
C LEU A 139 11.59 -5.17 -12.17
N LEU A 140 10.69 -4.17 -12.32
CA LEU A 140 10.24 -3.34 -11.22
C LEU A 140 9.53 -4.15 -10.13
N PRO A 141 8.52 -4.99 -10.41
CA PRO A 141 7.90 -5.84 -9.40
C PRO A 141 8.88 -6.82 -8.76
N LEU A 142 9.76 -7.41 -9.56
CA LEU A 142 10.70 -8.43 -9.09
C LEU A 142 11.70 -7.88 -8.06
N LEU A 143 12.16 -6.63 -8.25
CA LEU A 143 13.10 -5.97 -7.35
C LEU A 143 12.42 -5.36 -6.12
N VAL A 144 11.21 -4.83 -6.28
CA VAL A 144 10.48 -4.14 -5.21
C VAL A 144 9.88 -5.12 -4.21
N LEU A 145 9.32 -6.25 -4.67
CA LEU A 145 8.62 -7.22 -3.84
C LEU A 145 9.41 -7.69 -2.61
N PRO A 146 10.66 -8.18 -2.73
CA PRO A 146 11.39 -8.68 -1.57
C PRO A 146 11.73 -7.58 -0.55
N VAL A 147 11.93 -6.34 -1.01
CA VAL A 147 12.26 -5.21 -0.12
C VAL A 147 11.02 -4.69 0.60
N VAL A 148 9.87 -4.73 -0.06
CA VAL A 148 8.60 -4.22 0.48
C VAL A 148 7.88 -5.27 1.34
N ALA A 149 8.15 -6.55 1.16
CA ALA A 149 7.52 -7.64 1.91
C ALA A 149 7.51 -7.41 3.44
N PRO A 150 8.63 -7.08 4.12
CA PRO A 150 8.62 -6.84 5.56
C PRO A 150 7.74 -5.64 5.97
N VAL A 151 7.69 -4.60 5.14
CA VAL A 151 6.83 -3.43 5.37
C VAL A 151 5.35 -3.83 5.30
N LEU A 152 4.98 -4.62 4.29
CA LEU A 152 3.61 -5.11 4.14
C LEU A 152 3.18 -6.03 5.29
N ILE A 153 4.05 -6.95 5.71
CA ILE A 153 3.77 -7.83 6.84
C ILE A 153 3.56 -7.00 8.11
N GLY A 154 4.44 -6.04 8.39
CA GLY A 154 4.31 -5.16 9.53
C GLY A 154 3.03 -4.32 9.49
N ALA A 155 2.71 -3.75 8.34
CA ALA A 155 1.52 -2.94 8.13
C ALA A 155 0.22 -3.76 8.26
N THR A 156 0.18 -4.97 7.72
CA THR A 156 -0.96 -5.90 7.88
C THR A 156 -1.17 -6.24 9.34
N ARG A 157 -0.11 -6.63 10.07
CA ARG A 157 -0.18 -6.96 11.50
C ARG A 157 -0.65 -5.79 12.36
N ALA A 158 -0.16 -4.58 12.08
CA ALA A 158 -0.60 -3.37 12.78
C ALA A 158 -2.06 -3.04 12.49
N THR A 159 -2.54 -3.26 11.27
CA THR A 159 -3.94 -3.05 10.89
C THR A 159 -4.86 -4.10 11.52
N GLU A 160 -4.44 -5.37 11.58
CA GLU A 160 -5.15 -6.44 12.30
C GLU A 160 -5.36 -6.09 13.77
N SER A 161 -4.31 -5.61 14.45
CA SER A 161 -4.40 -5.20 15.85
C SER A 161 -5.32 -3.99 16.05
N SER A 162 -5.45 -3.12 15.04
CA SER A 162 -6.34 -1.95 15.09
C SER A 162 -7.82 -2.31 14.97
N PHE A 163 -8.14 -3.38 14.26
CA PHE A 163 -9.50 -3.91 14.12
C PHE A 163 -9.93 -4.82 15.29
N GLY A 164 -9.12 -4.98 16.31
CA GLY A 164 -9.46 -5.77 17.49
C GLY A 164 -9.40 -7.30 17.30
N THR A 165 -9.12 -7.77 16.09
CA THR A 165 -9.13 -9.21 15.76
C THR A 165 -8.08 -10.04 16.50
N ARG A 166 -7.07 -9.38 17.10
CA ARG A 166 -5.97 -10.04 17.83
C ARG A 166 -6.26 -10.30 19.30
N SER A 167 -7.28 -9.66 19.88
CA SER A 167 -7.60 -9.82 21.33
C SER A 167 -8.22 -11.18 21.66
N GLU A 168 -8.82 -11.87 20.70
CA GLU A 168 -9.54 -13.10 20.95
C GLU A 168 -8.65 -14.34 20.93
N GLU A 169 -7.53 -14.33 20.20
CA GLU A 169 -6.64 -15.51 20.16
C GLU A 169 -5.91 -15.75 21.49
N HIS A 170 -5.53 -14.67 22.22
CA HIS A 170 -4.86 -14.81 23.52
C HIS A 170 -5.80 -15.21 24.66
N THR A 171 -7.09 -14.92 24.53
CA THR A 171 -8.06 -15.28 25.58
C THR A 171 -8.55 -16.73 25.45
N SER A 172 -8.59 -17.26 24.25
CA SER A 172 -9.02 -18.65 24.01
C SER A 172 -7.95 -19.69 24.42
N GLU A 173 -6.65 -19.36 24.30
CA GLU A 173 -5.58 -20.25 24.77
C GLU A 173 -5.49 -20.35 26.30
N LEU A 174 -5.87 -19.28 27.03
CA LEU A 174 -5.86 -19.28 28.49
C LEU A 174 -7.10 -19.93 29.11
N GLN A 175 -8.14 -20.26 28.32
CA GLN A 175 -9.38 -20.88 28.78
C GLN A 175 -9.49 -22.37 28.44
N SER A 176 -8.43 -23.04 27.98
CA SER A 176 -8.40 -24.51 27.92
C SER A 176 -8.13 -25.05 29.33
N PRO A 177 -9.13 -25.50 30.05
CA PRO A 177 -8.88 -26.20 31.34
C PRO A 177 -8.28 -27.56 31.02
N CYS A 178 -7.24 -27.92 31.77
CA CYS A 178 -6.68 -29.28 31.85
C CYS A 178 -7.75 -30.30 32.19
#